data_c80124024bc9b85dd917dab26c1526cf
#
_entry.id   c80124024bc9b85dd917dab26c1526cf
#
_cell.length_a   1.000
_cell.length_b   1.000
_cell.length_c   1.000
_cell.angle_alpha   90.00
_cell.angle_beta   90.00
_cell.angle_gamma   90.00
#
_symmetry.space_group_name_H-M   'P 1'
#
loop_
_entity.id
_entity.type
_entity.pdbx_description
1 polymer ?
#
loop_
_entity_poly.entity_id
_entity_poly.type
_entity_poly.pdbx_seq_one_letter_code
_entity_poly.pdbx_strand_id
1 'polypeptide(L)'
;MQKRVALYLQDAHDLRNGLDYVKYAENRGFEAVWQAESRLVRDAIVPMAAYAAVTDKIKICSGVINNWTRNIGLLASTFLTLDDLAPNRIICGIGAWWDPLAKSVGIKRSKPLTAMRETVVVLKRLLAMERVSFHGEFINVDDIELDVVHGRREPRNVPVYI
;
A
#
# COMPACT_ATOMS: atom_id res chain seq x y z
N MET A 1 5.94 -27.59 10.95
CA MET A 1 5.31 -26.33 10.45
C MET A 1 6.32 -25.20 10.63
N GLN A 2 6.79 -24.60 9.54
CA GLN A 2 7.71 -23.47 9.63
C GLN A 2 6.97 -22.28 10.25
N LYS A 3 7.51 -21.68 11.30
CA LYS A 3 6.91 -20.50 11.93
C LYS A 3 7.06 -19.32 10.97
N ARG A 4 5.94 -18.67 10.62
CA ARG A 4 5.94 -17.43 9.84
C ARG A 4 6.18 -16.26 10.79
N VAL A 5 7.20 -15.46 10.51
CA VAL A 5 7.58 -14.29 11.32
C VAL A 5 7.65 -13.07 10.41
N ALA A 6 7.09 -11.96 10.86
CA ALA A 6 7.17 -10.68 10.19
C ALA A 6 7.59 -9.58 11.16
N LEU A 7 8.22 -8.53 10.61
CA LEU A 7 8.58 -7.33 11.35
C LEU A 7 7.45 -6.30 11.19
N TYR A 8 7.03 -5.67 12.27
CA TYR A 8 6.12 -4.53 12.25
C TYR A 8 6.86 -3.27 12.67
N LEU A 9 6.83 -2.26 11.83
CA LEU A 9 7.46 -0.95 12.07
C LEU A 9 6.41 0.15 12.05
N GLN A 10 6.49 1.06 13.02
CA GLN A 10 5.62 2.20 13.15
C GLN A 10 6.43 3.50 13.09
N ASP A 11 6.48 4.28 14.17
CA ASP A 11 7.09 5.62 14.20
C ASP A 11 8.08 5.82 15.37
N ALA A 12 8.32 4.80 16.18
CA ALA A 12 9.14 4.87 17.38
C ALA A 12 10.67 4.78 17.12
N HIS A 13 11.09 4.81 15.86
CA HIS A 13 12.50 4.72 15.45
C HIS A 13 12.83 5.74 14.36
N ASP A 14 14.09 6.10 14.24
CA ASP A 14 14.57 6.90 13.12
C ASP A 14 14.41 6.12 11.81
N LEU A 15 14.00 6.82 10.75
CA LEU A 15 13.75 6.17 9.45
C LEU A 15 14.97 5.42 8.91
N ARG A 16 16.18 5.96 9.12
CA ARG A 16 17.43 5.29 8.71
C ARG A 16 17.67 3.99 9.46
N ASN A 17 17.37 3.94 10.77
CA ASN A 17 17.46 2.70 11.55
C ASN A 17 16.46 1.65 11.05
N GLY A 18 15.31 2.08 10.51
CA GLY A 18 14.36 1.19 9.86
C GLY A 18 14.95 0.39 8.71
N LEU A 19 15.87 0.98 7.93
CA LEU A 19 16.59 0.27 6.85
C LEU A 19 17.44 -0.88 7.40
N ASP A 20 18.13 -0.63 8.50
CA ASP A 20 18.99 -1.65 9.14
C ASP A 20 18.14 -2.76 9.74
N TYR A 21 17.01 -2.44 10.37
CA TYR A 21 16.05 -3.42 10.91
C TYR A 21 15.50 -4.33 9.82
N VAL A 22 15.14 -3.78 8.67
CA VAL A 22 14.58 -4.57 7.56
C VAL A 22 15.63 -5.46 6.92
N LYS A 23 16.86 -4.97 6.70
CA LYS A 23 18.00 -5.81 6.26
C LYS A 23 18.30 -6.94 7.26
N TYR A 24 18.29 -6.62 8.55
CA TYR A 24 18.48 -7.63 9.58
C TYR A 24 17.37 -8.69 9.55
N ALA A 25 16.10 -8.27 9.44
CA ALA A 25 14.97 -9.18 9.37
C ALA A 25 15.06 -10.09 8.13
N GLU A 26 15.41 -9.55 6.96
CA GLU A 26 15.62 -10.33 5.74
C GLU A 26 16.73 -11.37 5.93
N ASN A 27 17.89 -10.99 6.50
CA ASN A 27 19.00 -11.90 6.77
C ASN A 27 18.64 -12.99 7.78
N ARG A 28 17.64 -12.77 8.62
CA ARG A 28 17.11 -13.76 9.57
C ARG A 28 15.94 -14.58 9.03
N GLY A 29 15.58 -14.39 7.77
CA GLY A 29 14.52 -15.16 7.11
C GLY A 29 13.10 -14.75 7.53
N PHE A 30 12.90 -13.50 7.97
CA PHE A 30 11.57 -12.97 8.18
C PHE A 30 10.83 -12.91 6.84
N GLU A 31 9.54 -13.26 6.85
CA GLU A 31 8.73 -13.31 5.62
C GLU A 31 8.39 -11.92 5.09
N ALA A 32 8.13 -10.98 5.98
CA ALA A 32 7.61 -9.65 5.60
C ALA A 32 8.03 -8.56 6.60
N VAL A 33 8.05 -7.32 6.11
CA VAL A 33 7.98 -6.11 6.93
C VAL A 33 6.65 -5.40 6.68
N TRP A 34 5.97 -5.01 7.75
CA TRP A 34 4.72 -4.25 7.74
C TRP A 34 5.00 -2.84 8.25
N GLN A 35 4.91 -1.86 7.37
CA GLN A 35 5.09 -0.45 7.71
C GLN A 35 3.74 0.21 7.97
N ALA A 36 3.54 0.69 9.19
CA ALA A 36 2.35 1.46 9.52
C ALA A 36 2.39 2.87 8.94
N GLU A 37 1.22 3.35 8.50
CA GLU A 37 0.96 4.77 8.33
C GLU A 37 0.43 5.31 9.66
N SER A 38 1.27 6.05 10.36
CA SER A 38 0.99 6.43 11.74
C SER A 38 0.57 7.88 11.85
N ARG A 39 -0.70 8.11 12.10
CA ARG A 39 -1.29 9.44 12.33
C ARG A 39 -0.85 10.44 11.24
N LEU A 40 -0.22 11.55 11.62
CA LEU A 40 0.50 12.48 10.72
C LEU A 40 2.01 12.51 11.03
N VAL A 41 2.51 11.45 11.65
CA VAL A 41 3.92 11.32 12.04
C VAL A 41 4.74 10.68 10.92
N ARG A 42 4.20 9.59 10.35
CA ARG A 42 4.93 8.84 9.32
C ARG A 42 3.99 8.34 8.22
N ASP A 43 4.32 8.70 6.99
CA ASP A 43 3.80 8.07 5.79
C ASP A 43 4.33 6.63 5.67
N ALA A 44 3.57 5.71 5.10
CA ALA A 44 4.01 4.34 4.91
C ALA A 44 4.75 4.13 3.58
N ILE A 45 4.41 4.87 2.53
CA ILE A 45 4.90 4.63 1.17
C ILE A 45 6.39 4.96 1.03
N VAL A 46 6.82 6.08 1.62
CA VAL A 46 8.23 6.48 1.55
C VAL A 46 9.16 5.45 2.19
N PRO A 47 8.91 4.94 3.43
CA PRO A 47 9.70 3.85 3.99
C PRO A 47 9.60 2.56 3.18
N MET A 48 8.43 2.19 2.67
CA MET A 48 8.26 0.99 1.84
C MET A 48 9.15 1.03 0.61
N ALA A 49 9.20 2.16 -0.10
CA ALA A 49 10.11 2.33 -1.25
C ALA A 49 11.58 2.21 -0.85
N ALA A 50 11.97 2.79 0.29
CA ALA A 50 13.32 2.69 0.81
C ALA A 50 13.71 1.25 1.20
N TYR A 51 12.78 0.51 1.83
CA TYR A 51 12.98 -0.92 2.15
C TYR A 51 13.08 -1.77 0.89
N ALA A 52 12.25 -1.50 -0.12
CA ALA A 52 12.30 -2.18 -1.40
C ALA A 52 13.66 -2.04 -2.10
N ALA A 53 14.26 -0.84 -2.01
CA ALA A 53 15.54 -0.52 -2.64
C ALA A 53 16.76 -1.17 -1.95
N VAL A 54 16.63 -1.60 -0.68
CA VAL A 54 17.76 -2.13 0.12
C VAL A 54 17.64 -3.62 0.48
N THR A 55 16.61 -4.29 -0.05
CA THR A 55 16.30 -5.70 0.20
C THR A 55 15.95 -6.43 -1.09
N ASP A 56 16.10 -7.75 -1.12
CA ASP A 56 15.93 -8.58 -2.31
C ASP A 56 14.81 -9.61 -2.21
N LYS A 57 14.40 -10.03 -1.01
CA LYS A 57 13.52 -11.19 -0.79
C LYS A 57 12.33 -10.93 0.12
N ILE A 58 12.52 -10.16 1.18
CA ILE A 58 11.46 -9.89 2.16
C ILE A 58 10.29 -9.16 1.51
N LYS A 59 9.07 -9.57 1.85
CA LYS A 59 7.86 -8.86 1.40
C LYS A 59 7.72 -7.53 2.12
N ILE A 60 7.25 -6.52 1.41
CA ILE A 60 7.10 -5.16 1.89
C ILE A 60 5.65 -4.77 1.85
N CYS A 61 5.10 -4.47 3.00
CA CYS A 61 3.68 -4.37 3.21
C CYS A 61 3.32 -3.06 3.92
N SER A 62 2.24 -2.42 3.48
CA SER A 62 1.62 -1.38 4.30
C SER A 62 0.80 -2.01 5.43
N GLY A 63 0.98 -1.55 6.64
CA GLY A 63 0.31 -2.10 7.80
C GLY A 63 -0.31 -1.06 8.73
N VAL A 64 -1.31 -0.29 8.33
CA VAL A 64 -1.96 -0.17 7.03
C VAL A 64 -1.96 1.29 6.54
N ILE A 65 -2.12 1.52 5.26
CA ILE A 65 -2.47 2.84 4.74
C ILE A 65 -3.99 3.07 4.85
N ASN A 66 -4.44 4.31 4.78
CA ASN A 66 -5.87 4.60 4.75
C ASN A 66 -6.41 4.81 3.32
N ASN A 67 -7.70 4.53 3.13
CA ASN A 67 -8.38 4.66 1.82
C ASN A 67 -8.97 6.06 1.55
N TRP A 68 -8.70 7.07 2.39
CA TRP A 68 -9.37 8.37 2.31
C TRP A 68 -8.48 9.49 1.78
N THR A 69 -7.19 9.43 2.06
CA THR A 69 -6.27 10.54 1.76
C THR A 69 -5.64 10.47 0.38
N ARG A 70 -5.73 9.32 -0.29
CA ARG A 70 -5.15 9.12 -1.63
C ARG A 70 -6.26 8.90 -2.65
N ASN A 71 -6.22 9.65 -3.76
CA ASN A 71 -7.07 9.37 -4.92
C ASN A 71 -6.78 7.95 -5.45
N ILE A 72 -7.82 7.27 -5.94
CA ILE A 72 -7.72 5.88 -6.38
C ILE A 72 -6.72 5.65 -7.53
N GLY A 73 -6.63 6.58 -8.47
CA GLY A 73 -5.65 6.53 -9.56
C GLY A 73 -4.22 6.64 -9.04
N LEU A 74 -3.96 7.61 -8.14
CA LEU A 74 -2.64 7.75 -7.51
C LEU A 74 -2.32 6.56 -6.60
N LEU A 75 -3.27 6.03 -5.87
CA LEU A 75 -3.08 4.84 -5.04
C LEU A 75 -2.65 3.64 -5.89
N ALA A 76 -3.34 3.38 -7.00
CA ALA A 76 -3.00 2.30 -7.91
C ALA A 76 -1.63 2.50 -8.56
N SER A 77 -1.33 3.71 -9.04
CA SER A 77 -0.01 4.08 -9.59
C SER A 77 1.12 3.92 -8.56
N THR A 78 0.86 4.25 -7.29
CA THR A 78 1.83 4.06 -6.20
C THR A 78 2.21 2.58 -6.03
N PHE A 79 1.22 1.69 -5.99
CA PHE A 79 1.48 0.26 -5.85
C PHE A 79 2.06 -0.38 -7.11
N LEU A 80 1.72 0.12 -8.29
CA LEU A 80 2.41 -0.23 -9.53
C LEU A 80 3.90 0.10 -9.45
N THR A 81 4.23 1.34 -9.05
CA THR A 81 5.63 1.81 -8.95
C THR A 81 6.41 1.05 -7.88
N LEU A 82 5.78 0.73 -6.75
CA LEU A 82 6.42 -0.12 -5.73
C LEU A 82 6.69 -1.52 -6.24
N ASP A 83 5.76 -2.11 -7.02
CA ASP A 83 5.95 -3.44 -7.61
C ASP A 83 7.02 -3.42 -8.71
N ASP A 84 7.16 -2.34 -9.48
CA ASP A 84 8.28 -2.17 -10.42
C ASP A 84 9.63 -2.15 -9.67
N LEU A 85 9.69 -1.54 -8.49
CA LEU A 85 10.90 -1.51 -7.66
C LEU A 85 11.20 -2.85 -6.97
N ALA A 86 10.15 -3.59 -6.59
CA ALA A 86 10.26 -4.85 -5.84
C ALA A 86 9.23 -5.89 -6.35
N PRO A 87 9.43 -6.47 -7.55
CA PRO A 87 8.45 -7.31 -8.21
C PRO A 87 8.01 -8.51 -7.34
N ASN A 88 6.69 -8.71 -7.23
CA ASN A 88 6.04 -9.77 -6.45
C ASN A 88 6.33 -9.74 -4.93
N ARG A 89 6.90 -8.66 -4.40
CA ARG A 89 7.21 -8.51 -2.97
C ARG A 89 6.29 -7.51 -2.25
N ILE A 90 5.44 -6.80 -2.99
CA ILE A 90 4.60 -5.74 -2.45
C ILE A 90 3.24 -6.28 -2.01
N ILE A 91 2.76 -5.85 -0.84
CA ILE A 91 1.42 -6.12 -0.32
C ILE A 91 0.76 -4.81 0.09
N CYS A 92 -0.45 -4.57 -0.40
CA CYS A 92 -1.27 -3.43 -0.01
C CYS A 92 -2.15 -3.80 1.19
N GLY A 93 -1.73 -3.45 2.40
CA GLY A 93 -2.60 -3.45 3.56
C GLY A 93 -3.31 -2.09 3.67
N ILE A 94 -4.65 -2.09 3.67
CA ILE A 94 -5.47 -0.90 3.65
C ILE A 94 -6.52 -0.90 4.76
N GLY A 95 -6.72 0.22 5.42
CA GLY A 95 -7.63 0.37 6.54
C GLY A 95 -8.57 1.56 6.41
N ALA A 96 -9.68 1.52 7.15
CA ALA A 96 -10.73 2.54 7.05
C ALA A 96 -10.45 3.82 7.84
N TRP A 97 -9.28 3.92 8.46
CA TRP A 97 -8.90 5.07 9.31
C TRP A 97 -9.82 5.29 10.52
N TRP A 98 -9.77 6.47 11.18
CA TRP A 98 -10.57 6.80 12.37
C TRP A 98 -11.03 8.28 12.36
N ASP A 99 -12.22 8.54 12.90
CA ASP A 99 -12.91 9.80 12.73
C ASP A 99 -12.22 11.05 13.31
N PRO A 100 -11.62 11.04 14.50
CA PRO A 100 -10.98 12.24 15.03
C PRO A 100 -9.91 12.80 14.09
N LEU A 101 -9.04 11.95 13.54
CA LEU A 101 -7.97 12.39 12.66
C LEU A 101 -8.48 12.73 11.26
N ALA A 102 -9.41 11.95 10.71
CA ALA A 102 -10.03 12.23 9.41
C ALA A 102 -10.69 13.61 9.41
N LYS A 103 -11.46 13.93 10.47
CA LYS A 103 -12.09 15.23 10.65
C LYS A 103 -11.07 16.37 10.76
N SER A 104 -9.97 16.16 11.49
CA SER A 104 -8.94 17.21 11.67
C SER A 104 -8.21 17.58 10.37
N VAL A 105 -8.17 16.69 9.40
CA VAL A 105 -7.61 16.95 8.07
C VAL A 105 -8.67 17.23 6.99
N GLY A 106 -9.90 17.56 7.41
CA GLY A 106 -10.98 17.97 6.51
C GLY A 106 -11.68 16.83 5.77
N ILE A 107 -11.48 15.58 6.17
CA ILE A 107 -12.11 14.42 5.53
C ILE A 107 -13.38 14.02 6.28
N LYS A 108 -14.51 14.03 5.57
CA LYS A 108 -15.78 13.50 6.06
C LYS A 108 -15.83 11.99 5.82
N ARG A 109 -15.48 11.22 6.85
CA ARG A 109 -15.50 9.77 6.81
C ARG A 109 -16.91 9.26 7.08
N SER A 110 -17.62 8.83 6.05
CA SER A 110 -18.97 8.24 6.16
C SER A 110 -18.98 6.86 5.49
N LYS A 111 -19.86 5.97 5.92
CA LYS A 111 -20.04 4.62 5.35
C LYS A 111 -18.70 3.91 5.03
N PRO A 112 -17.82 3.73 6.00
CA PRO A 112 -16.43 3.28 5.75
C PRO A 112 -16.35 1.91 5.06
N LEU A 113 -17.32 1.03 5.26
CA LEU A 113 -17.36 -0.28 4.58
C LEU A 113 -17.66 -0.13 3.08
N THR A 114 -18.57 0.76 2.70
CA THR A 114 -18.88 1.04 1.30
C THR A 114 -17.67 1.66 0.61
N ALA A 115 -17.08 2.70 1.22
CA ALA A 115 -15.87 3.33 0.70
C ALA A 115 -14.71 2.34 0.53
N MET A 116 -14.49 1.47 1.51
CA MET A 116 -13.46 0.44 1.44
C MET A 116 -13.73 -0.55 0.31
N ARG A 117 -14.96 -1.05 0.18
CA ARG A 117 -15.34 -1.98 -0.90
C ARG A 117 -15.08 -1.37 -2.27
N GLU A 118 -15.52 -0.13 -2.50
CA GLU A 118 -15.32 0.57 -3.77
C GLU A 118 -13.81 0.75 -4.05
N THR A 119 -13.04 1.17 -3.05
CA THR A 119 -11.59 1.32 -3.16
C THR A 119 -10.94 -0.01 -3.57
N VAL A 120 -11.22 -1.10 -2.88
CA VAL A 120 -10.60 -2.41 -3.16
C VAL A 120 -10.98 -2.93 -4.54
N VAL A 121 -12.25 -2.79 -4.94
CA VAL A 121 -12.72 -3.22 -6.26
C VAL A 121 -11.98 -2.47 -7.37
N VAL A 122 -11.93 -1.14 -7.31
CA VAL A 122 -11.30 -0.32 -8.35
C VAL A 122 -9.78 -0.51 -8.35
N LEU A 123 -9.15 -0.54 -7.18
CA LEU A 123 -7.71 -0.78 -7.03
C LEU A 123 -7.28 -2.09 -7.68
N LYS A 124 -8.00 -3.19 -7.38
CA LYS A 124 -7.67 -4.51 -7.94
C LYS A 124 -7.83 -4.56 -9.46
N ARG A 125 -8.85 -3.90 -10.01
CA ARG A 125 -9.06 -3.82 -11.46
C ARG A 125 -7.94 -3.02 -12.14
N LEU A 126 -7.54 -1.89 -11.57
CA LEU A 126 -6.42 -1.09 -12.08
C LEU A 126 -5.10 -1.88 -12.04
N LEU A 127 -4.80 -2.56 -10.93
CA LEU A 127 -3.60 -3.41 -10.82
C LEU A 127 -3.66 -4.66 -11.72
N ALA A 128 -4.85 -5.11 -12.11
CA ALA A 128 -5.04 -6.11 -13.17
C ALA A 128 -4.85 -5.52 -14.57
N MET A 129 -4.47 -4.25 -14.69
CA MET A 129 -4.26 -3.51 -15.94
C MET A 129 -5.53 -3.36 -16.78
N GLU A 130 -6.69 -3.38 -16.15
CA GLU A 130 -7.95 -3.09 -16.81
C GLU A 130 -8.10 -1.57 -17.06
N ARG A 131 -8.84 -1.24 -18.11
CA ARG A 131 -9.44 0.08 -18.29
C ARG A 131 -10.72 0.14 -17.48
N VAL A 132 -10.87 1.12 -16.62
CA VAL A 132 -11.89 1.15 -15.57
C VAL A 132 -12.75 2.39 -15.66
N SER A 133 -14.06 2.19 -15.82
CA SER A 133 -15.09 3.15 -15.42
C SER A 133 -15.84 2.58 -14.23
N PHE A 134 -16.06 3.40 -13.21
CA PHE A 134 -16.76 3.01 -11.99
C PHE A 134 -17.51 4.20 -11.40
N HIS A 135 -18.80 4.03 -11.12
CA HIS A 135 -19.69 5.07 -10.56
C HIS A 135 -20.27 4.56 -9.24
N GLY A 136 -19.55 4.81 -8.16
CA GLY A 136 -19.97 4.49 -6.80
C GLY A 136 -20.40 5.71 -6.00
N GLU A 137 -20.57 5.52 -4.73
CA GLU A 137 -20.88 6.61 -3.80
C GLU A 137 -19.62 7.45 -3.46
N PHE A 138 -18.46 6.82 -3.40
CA PHE A 138 -17.17 7.42 -2.99
C PHE A 138 -16.17 7.51 -4.12
N ILE A 139 -16.21 6.57 -5.06
CA ILE A 139 -15.31 6.55 -6.19
C ILE A 139 -16.09 6.73 -7.47
N ASN A 140 -15.76 7.80 -8.21
CA ASN A 140 -16.30 8.09 -9.53
C ASN A 140 -15.14 8.34 -10.48
N VAL A 141 -14.96 7.43 -11.43
CA VAL A 141 -13.89 7.48 -12.42
C VAL A 141 -14.40 7.02 -13.77
N ASP A 142 -13.91 7.66 -14.83
CA ASP A 142 -14.29 7.38 -16.20
C ASP A 142 -13.03 7.06 -17.01
N ASP A 143 -13.04 5.88 -17.63
CA ASP A 143 -12.09 5.46 -18.65
C ASP A 143 -10.62 5.58 -18.23
N ILE A 144 -10.32 5.32 -16.94
CA ILE A 144 -8.95 5.35 -16.43
C ILE A 144 -8.25 4.01 -16.55
N GLU A 145 -6.95 4.05 -16.78
CA GLU A 145 -6.08 2.87 -16.78
C GLU A 145 -4.70 3.22 -16.25
N LEU A 146 -3.97 2.22 -15.77
CA LEU A 146 -2.55 2.37 -15.48
C LEU A 146 -1.76 2.23 -16.79
N ASP A 147 -0.77 3.09 -16.96
CA ASP A 147 0.16 3.02 -18.08
C ASP A 147 1.53 2.48 -17.62
N VAL A 148 2.26 1.88 -18.54
CA VAL A 148 3.61 1.34 -18.31
C VAL A 148 4.54 1.89 -19.37
N VAL A 149 5.46 2.76 -18.97
CA VAL A 149 6.44 3.37 -19.89
C VAL A 149 7.55 2.39 -20.24
N HIS A 150 7.91 1.49 -19.32
CA HIS A 150 8.96 0.50 -19.50
C HIS A 150 8.45 -0.90 -19.18
N GLY A 151 8.82 -1.86 -20.03
CA GLY A 151 8.43 -3.26 -19.84
C GLY A 151 7.08 -3.61 -20.47
N ARG A 152 6.47 -4.68 -19.98
CA ARG A 152 5.19 -5.17 -20.50
C ARG A 152 4.03 -4.69 -19.62
N ARG A 153 2.91 -4.41 -20.27
CA ARG A 153 1.64 -4.15 -19.60
C ARG A 153 1.03 -5.49 -19.17
N GLU A 154 1.37 -5.93 -17.97
CA GLU A 154 0.92 -7.19 -17.39
C GLU A 154 0.26 -6.96 -16.03
N PRO A 155 -0.74 -7.77 -15.62
CA PRO A 155 -1.34 -7.68 -14.29
C PRO A 155 -0.29 -7.76 -13.20
N ARG A 156 -0.43 -6.90 -12.18
CA ARG A 156 0.47 -6.85 -11.03
C ARG A 156 -0.04 -7.75 -9.90
N ASN A 157 0.85 -8.58 -9.41
CA ASN A 157 0.55 -9.46 -8.27
C ASN A 157 0.76 -8.72 -6.94
N VAL A 158 -0.12 -7.75 -6.65
CA VAL A 158 -0.14 -7.01 -5.41
C VAL A 158 -1.36 -7.43 -4.59
N PRO A 159 -1.21 -8.34 -3.62
CA PRO A 159 -2.31 -8.73 -2.73
C PRO A 159 -2.82 -7.54 -1.93
N VAL A 160 -4.15 -7.45 -1.78
CA VAL A 160 -4.81 -6.42 -0.98
C VAL A 160 -5.36 -7.05 0.30
N TYR A 161 -4.91 -6.58 1.46
CA TYR A 161 -5.33 -7.02 2.80
C TYR A 161 -6.10 -5.88 3.49
N ILE A 162 -7.15 -6.25 4.25
CA ILE A 162 -8.01 -5.32 4.99
C ILE A 162 -7.93 -5.62 6.49
#